data_d6d4f3cbf15b51547417775f36a34a5e
#
_entry.id   d6d4f3cbf15b51547417775f36a34a5e
#
_cell.length_a   1.000
_cell.length_b   1.000
_cell.length_c   1.000
_cell.angle_alpha   90.00
_cell.angle_beta   90.00
_cell.angle_gamma   90.00
#
_symmetry.space_group_name_H-M   'P 1'
#
loop_
_entity.id
_entity.type
_entity.pdbx_description
1 polymer ?
#
loop_
_entity_poly.entity_id
_entity_poly.type
_entity_poly.pdbx_seq_one_letter_code
_entity_poly.pdbx_strand_id
1 'polypeptide(L)'
;MKTTYLYKRFLKVKNNTSLWKGWWPELLMSFIGTTLSIALTFGTSALQEHYEHKTAKRNTAMMGILDIDESIRHLEKAINEIDKGFQACRYIMNNMEQIDSLPVQTLVDAFEYLVEDTPLLEFNDSKEKMFLYSQNSWANLDNVSFVNNVQSFYSSRRRLQEYIATSALWTKPISAQEYHQISLNSPGDNTIDLPTVLRQKLQDKETQYYINWSAERIHFLSDKISEWSLLNDQNKFLMNISDEDLATFVAQTDSHEHTPSGREIVGLWEKKTYGQTETIELLSNHTFNYIMVREFSQPLFVGKYTDTINISGKWSIEHDSLYRQADSKSFRCTYDRSKISVREDMRDSVDAYFRRWYSPEILQYINRHNYGNIPPTAIAIDPSGQNMEWKSDGMLQHYKRK
;
A
#
# COMPACT_ATOMS: atom_id res chain seq x y z
N MET A 1 59.57 55.14 -12.08
CA MET A 1 58.92 56.36 -12.58
C MET A 1 57.37 56.26 -12.76
N LYS A 2 56.72 55.13 -12.58
CA LYS A 2 55.26 55.05 -12.78
C LYS A 2 54.43 55.33 -11.52
N THR A 3 55.01 55.22 -10.36
CA THR A 3 54.31 55.43 -9.07
C THR A 3 54.04 56.90 -8.73
N THR A 4 54.85 57.77 -9.19
CA THR A 4 54.72 59.24 -8.96
C THR A 4 53.60 59.90 -9.79
N TYR A 5 53.18 59.26 -10.89
CA TYR A 5 52.11 59.77 -11.73
C TYR A 5 50.71 59.48 -11.18
N LEU A 6 50.50 58.32 -10.56
CA LEU A 6 49.25 57.96 -9.94
C LEU A 6 49.02 58.81 -8.68
N TYR A 7 50.07 59.05 -7.89
CA TYR A 7 49.96 59.86 -6.65
C TYR A 7 49.58 61.30 -6.95
N LYS A 8 50.14 61.90 -8.01
CA LYS A 8 49.79 63.28 -8.46
C LYS A 8 48.37 63.37 -9.00
N ARG A 9 47.83 62.27 -9.59
CA ARG A 9 46.44 62.21 -10.05
C ARG A 9 45.46 62.07 -8.88
N PHE A 10 45.84 61.35 -7.83
CA PHE A 10 45.07 61.18 -6.60
C PHE A 10 44.99 62.48 -5.80
N LEU A 11 46.09 63.28 -5.70
CA LEU A 11 46.12 64.57 -5.04
C LEU A 11 45.30 65.64 -5.78
N LYS A 12 45.20 65.59 -7.13
CA LYS A 12 44.40 66.48 -7.93
C LYS A 12 42.89 66.25 -7.77
N VAL A 13 42.48 65.02 -7.46
CA VAL A 13 41.07 64.65 -7.12
C VAL A 13 40.71 65.14 -5.74
N LYS A 14 41.67 65.17 -4.81
CA LYS A 14 41.43 65.57 -3.40
C LYS A 14 41.05 67.03 -3.20
N ASN A 15 41.41 67.89 -4.14
CA ASN A 15 41.18 69.39 -4.09
C ASN A 15 39.89 69.83 -4.77
N ASN A 16 39.07 68.89 -5.35
CA ASN A 16 37.82 69.22 -6.00
C ASN A 16 36.62 68.84 -5.13
N THR A 17 36.48 69.56 -4.03
CA THR A 17 35.45 69.35 -3.00
C THR A 17 34.01 69.50 -3.51
N SER A 18 33.79 70.07 -4.68
CA SER A 18 32.47 70.21 -5.30
C SER A 18 32.01 68.93 -6.02
N LEU A 19 32.92 68.14 -6.61
CA LEU A 19 32.61 66.84 -7.24
C LEU A 19 32.34 65.77 -6.17
N TRP A 20 32.97 65.85 -5.00
CA TRP A 20 32.76 64.90 -3.91
C TRP A 20 31.43 65.08 -3.24
N LYS A 21 30.92 66.33 -3.14
CA LYS A 21 29.63 66.63 -2.51
C LYS A 21 28.41 66.12 -3.29
N GLY A 22 28.51 66.01 -4.61
CA GLY A 22 27.42 65.49 -5.43
C GLY A 22 27.39 63.95 -5.56
N TRP A 23 28.56 63.31 -5.47
CA TRP A 23 28.70 61.88 -5.77
C TRP A 23 28.54 60.98 -4.56
N TRP A 24 28.85 61.46 -3.36
CA TRP A 24 28.75 60.72 -2.11
C TRP A 24 27.32 60.29 -1.77
N PRO A 25 26.29 61.13 -1.90
CA PRO A 25 24.91 60.66 -1.64
C PRO A 25 24.45 59.58 -2.60
N GLU A 26 24.80 59.64 -3.89
CA GLU A 26 24.42 58.62 -4.86
C GLU A 26 25.17 57.29 -4.65
N LEU A 27 26.45 57.35 -4.30
CA LEU A 27 27.23 56.16 -3.94
C LEU A 27 26.70 55.50 -2.65
N LEU A 28 26.37 56.34 -1.67
CA LEU A 28 25.85 55.87 -0.36
C LEU A 28 24.45 55.27 -0.54
N MET A 29 23.57 55.87 -1.32
CA MET A 29 22.26 55.36 -1.65
C MET A 29 22.34 54.06 -2.49
N SER A 30 23.26 53.99 -3.46
CA SER A 30 23.49 52.77 -4.22
C SER A 30 24.05 51.64 -3.35
N PHE A 31 24.97 51.93 -2.41
CA PHE A 31 25.54 50.98 -1.49
C PHE A 31 24.47 50.49 -0.49
N ILE A 32 23.68 51.39 0.08
CA ILE A 32 22.56 51.04 0.96
C ILE A 32 21.50 50.21 0.22
N GLY A 33 21.14 50.63 -1.01
CA GLY A 33 20.18 49.90 -1.83
C GLY A 33 20.65 48.48 -2.18
N THR A 34 21.93 48.33 -2.57
CA THR A 34 22.51 47.01 -2.87
C THR A 34 22.63 46.14 -1.62
N THR A 35 23.06 46.71 -0.48
CA THR A 35 23.20 45.98 0.78
C THR A 35 21.82 45.57 1.33
N LEU A 36 20.82 46.44 1.23
CA LEU A 36 19.45 46.14 1.64
C LEU A 36 18.82 45.07 0.73
N SER A 37 19.06 45.15 -0.59
CA SER A 37 18.58 44.14 -1.53
C SER A 37 19.23 42.77 -1.28
N ILE A 38 20.54 42.74 -1.03
CA ILE A 38 21.25 41.52 -0.65
C ILE A 38 20.73 40.98 0.68
N ALA A 39 20.58 41.81 1.71
CA ALA A 39 20.07 41.42 3.00
C ALA A 39 18.60 40.91 2.94
N LEU A 40 17.75 41.52 2.14
CA LEU A 40 16.39 41.07 1.90
C LEU A 40 16.37 39.74 1.14
N THR A 41 17.17 39.60 0.09
CA THR A 41 17.21 38.38 -0.75
C THR A 41 17.74 37.19 0.05
N PHE A 42 18.85 37.33 0.73
CA PHE A 42 19.43 36.24 1.53
C PHE A 42 18.66 36.00 2.84
N GLY A 43 18.14 37.08 3.46
CA GLY A 43 17.33 36.96 4.67
C GLY A 43 16.00 36.26 4.43
N THR A 44 15.33 36.56 3.32
CA THR A 44 14.06 35.88 2.95
C THR A 44 14.29 34.43 2.55
N SER A 45 15.37 34.14 1.79
CA SER A 45 15.72 32.76 1.41
C SER A 45 16.05 31.91 2.63
N ALA A 46 16.85 32.42 3.58
CA ALA A 46 17.19 31.70 4.80
C ALA A 46 15.96 31.50 5.72
N LEU A 47 15.05 32.47 5.77
CA LEU A 47 13.79 32.32 6.51
C LEU A 47 12.88 31.30 5.84
N GLN A 48 12.74 31.31 4.52
CA GLN A 48 11.94 30.36 3.76
C GLN A 48 12.48 28.94 3.93
N GLU A 49 13.79 28.74 3.78
CA GLU A 49 14.46 27.47 4.00
C GLU A 49 14.24 26.94 5.43
N HIS A 50 14.32 27.83 6.45
CA HIS A 50 14.02 27.47 7.83
C HIS A 50 12.56 27.02 8.03
N TYR A 51 11.59 27.73 7.41
CA TYR A 51 10.18 27.36 7.50
C TYR A 51 9.89 26.05 6.75
N GLU A 52 10.47 25.84 5.58
CA GLU A 52 10.33 24.59 4.81
C GLU A 52 10.90 23.41 5.58
N HIS A 53 12.08 23.55 6.19
CA HIS A 53 12.68 22.52 7.04
C HIS A 53 11.80 22.20 8.25
N LYS A 54 11.26 23.21 8.95
CA LYS A 54 10.39 23.01 10.10
C LYS A 54 9.09 22.31 9.74
N THR A 55 8.50 22.68 8.61
CA THR A 55 7.29 22.05 8.08
C THR A 55 7.55 20.61 7.66
N ALA A 56 8.64 20.36 6.94
CA ALA A 56 9.04 19.01 6.54
C ALA A 56 9.27 18.08 7.74
N LYS A 57 9.94 18.58 8.80
CA LYS A 57 10.12 17.87 10.08
C LYS A 57 8.79 17.47 10.70
N ARG A 58 7.87 18.42 10.82
CA ARG A 58 6.56 18.21 11.41
C ARG A 58 5.74 17.19 10.61
N ASN A 59 5.74 17.31 9.27
CA ASN A 59 5.05 16.40 8.39
C ASN A 59 5.61 14.97 8.50
N THR A 60 6.92 14.81 8.54
CA THR A 60 7.56 13.50 8.74
C THR A 60 7.16 12.88 10.07
N ALA A 61 7.09 13.68 11.13
CA ALA A 61 6.65 13.19 12.43
C ALA A 61 5.17 12.80 12.42
N MET A 62 4.30 13.61 11.80
CA MET A 62 2.87 13.28 11.66
C MET A 62 2.66 12.00 10.86
N MET A 63 3.41 11.77 9.78
CA MET A 63 3.34 10.52 9.01
C MET A 63 3.72 9.30 9.87
N GLY A 64 4.77 9.40 10.70
CA GLY A 64 5.16 8.30 11.60
C GLY A 64 4.09 8.02 12.67
N ILE A 65 3.50 9.04 13.26
CA ILE A 65 2.42 8.92 14.24
C ILE A 65 1.17 8.28 13.60
N LEU A 66 0.79 8.71 12.41
CA LEU A 66 -0.37 8.16 11.67
C LEU A 66 -0.16 6.71 11.26
N ASP A 67 1.07 6.29 10.93
CA ASP A 67 1.35 4.88 10.61
C ASP A 67 1.20 3.97 11.83
N ILE A 68 1.55 4.49 13.02
CA ILE A 68 1.29 3.77 14.28
C ILE A 68 -0.21 3.68 14.55
N ASP A 69 -0.97 4.78 14.42
CA ASP A 69 -2.42 4.80 14.62
C ASP A 69 -3.14 3.87 13.61
N GLU A 70 -2.68 3.81 12.36
CA GLU A 70 -3.20 2.90 11.35
C GLU A 70 -2.93 1.43 11.72
N SER A 71 -1.72 1.13 12.19
CA SER A 71 -1.35 -0.20 12.65
C SER A 71 -2.16 -0.66 13.85
N ILE A 72 -2.47 0.24 14.80
CA ILE A 72 -3.36 -0.03 15.92
C ILE A 72 -4.76 -0.38 15.43
N ARG A 73 -5.32 0.40 14.50
CA ARG A 73 -6.64 0.11 13.91
C ARG A 73 -6.69 -1.25 13.19
N HIS A 74 -5.59 -1.67 12.57
CA HIS A 74 -5.49 -3.01 11.98
C HIS A 74 -5.56 -4.11 13.04
N LEU A 75 -4.91 -3.92 14.21
CA LEU A 75 -5.03 -4.87 15.32
C LEU A 75 -6.45 -4.91 15.89
N GLU A 76 -7.10 -3.76 16.07
CA GLU A 76 -8.49 -3.68 16.53
C GLU A 76 -9.44 -4.43 15.58
N LYS A 77 -9.26 -4.24 14.27
CA LYS A 77 -10.03 -4.95 13.25
C LYS A 77 -9.81 -6.46 13.36
N ALA A 78 -8.56 -6.91 13.49
CA ALA A 78 -8.24 -8.32 13.64
C ALA A 78 -8.85 -8.94 14.91
N ILE A 79 -8.85 -8.22 16.04
CA ILE A 79 -9.53 -8.65 17.27
C ILE A 79 -11.02 -8.84 17.03
N ASN A 80 -11.68 -7.88 16.36
CA ASN A 80 -13.10 -7.95 16.06
C ASN A 80 -13.43 -9.15 15.15
N GLU A 81 -12.60 -9.45 14.16
CA GLU A 81 -12.76 -10.60 13.27
C GLU A 81 -12.57 -11.93 14.02
N ILE A 82 -11.57 -12.01 14.91
CA ILE A 82 -11.37 -13.20 15.76
C ILE A 82 -12.56 -13.41 16.69
N ASP A 83 -13.02 -12.35 17.37
CA ASP A 83 -14.16 -12.47 18.30
C ASP A 83 -15.45 -12.88 17.57
N LYS A 84 -15.74 -12.22 16.45
CA LYS A 84 -16.91 -12.55 15.62
C LYS A 84 -16.92 -14.02 15.18
N GLY A 85 -15.79 -14.50 14.63
CA GLY A 85 -15.66 -15.88 14.18
C GLY A 85 -15.72 -16.89 15.35
N PHE A 86 -15.09 -16.56 16.47
CA PHE A 86 -15.14 -17.36 17.70
C PHE A 86 -16.57 -17.52 18.22
N GLN A 87 -17.32 -16.41 18.31
CA GLN A 87 -18.73 -16.45 18.74
C GLN A 87 -19.59 -17.28 17.78
N ALA A 88 -19.37 -17.13 16.47
CA ALA A 88 -20.06 -17.92 15.45
C ALA A 88 -19.77 -19.42 15.61
N CYS A 89 -18.51 -19.81 15.76
CA CYS A 89 -18.12 -21.19 15.99
C CYS A 89 -18.77 -21.76 17.26
N ARG A 90 -18.73 -21.02 18.38
CA ARG A 90 -19.37 -21.44 19.64
C ARG A 90 -20.88 -21.60 19.52
N TYR A 91 -21.55 -20.68 18.82
CA TYR A 91 -22.97 -20.74 18.57
C TYR A 91 -23.34 -22.00 17.78
N ILE A 92 -22.60 -22.34 16.73
CA ILE A 92 -22.79 -23.52 15.91
C ILE A 92 -22.55 -24.78 16.75
N MET A 93 -21.45 -24.83 17.52
CA MET A 93 -21.15 -25.98 18.38
C MET A 93 -22.27 -26.29 19.39
N ASN A 94 -22.91 -25.24 19.94
CA ASN A 94 -24.04 -25.39 20.89
C ASN A 94 -25.36 -25.79 20.20
N ASN A 95 -25.47 -25.62 18.88
CA ASN A 95 -26.68 -25.92 18.09
C ASN A 95 -26.37 -26.89 16.93
N MET A 96 -25.44 -27.82 17.13
CA MET A 96 -24.91 -28.70 16.09
C MET A 96 -25.99 -29.56 15.40
N GLU A 97 -26.98 -29.97 16.16
CA GLU A 97 -28.10 -30.79 15.65
C GLU A 97 -28.99 -30.03 14.65
N GLN A 98 -29.02 -28.70 14.76
CA GLN A 98 -29.83 -27.80 13.95
C GLN A 98 -29.03 -26.98 12.97
N ILE A 99 -27.77 -27.36 12.67
CA ILE A 99 -26.85 -26.58 11.88
C ILE A 99 -27.39 -26.19 10.49
N ASP A 100 -28.20 -27.07 9.89
CA ASP A 100 -28.82 -26.85 8.56
C ASP A 100 -29.87 -25.73 8.54
N SER A 101 -30.38 -25.34 9.73
CA SER A 101 -31.38 -24.28 9.92
C SER A 101 -30.78 -22.96 10.48
N LEU A 102 -29.48 -22.93 10.76
CA LEU A 102 -28.86 -21.75 11.30
C LEU A 102 -28.75 -20.62 10.25
N PRO A 103 -28.66 -19.36 10.70
CA PRO A 103 -28.48 -18.22 9.79
C PRO A 103 -27.22 -18.39 8.93
N VAL A 104 -27.36 -18.18 7.63
CA VAL A 104 -26.25 -18.32 6.67
C VAL A 104 -25.06 -17.44 7.05
N GLN A 105 -25.30 -16.22 7.54
CA GLN A 105 -24.22 -15.33 7.95
C GLN A 105 -23.38 -15.91 9.09
N THR A 106 -24.01 -16.59 10.05
CA THR A 106 -23.28 -17.27 11.15
C THR A 106 -22.39 -18.40 10.62
N LEU A 107 -22.87 -19.15 9.63
CA LEU A 107 -22.07 -20.21 8.99
C LEU A 107 -20.90 -19.62 8.20
N VAL A 108 -21.12 -18.53 7.49
CA VAL A 108 -20.07 -17.79 6.76
C VAL A 108 -19.02 -17.26 7.73
N ASP A 109 -19.43 -16.57 8.80
CA ASP A 109 -18.49 -15.98 9.78
C ASP A 109 -17.62 -17.06 10.45
N ALA A 110 -18.19 -18.22 10.77
CA ALA A 110 -17.45 -19.35 11.33
C ALA A 110 -16.48 -19.96 10.30
N PHE A 111 -16.92 -20.09 9.06
CA PHE A 111 -16.09 -20.66 7.99
C PHE A 111 -14.89 -19.76 7.65
N GLU A 112 -15.12 -18.46 7.43
CA GLU A 112 -14.05 -17.47 7.17
C GLU A 112 -13.04 -17.44 8.31
N TYR A 113 -13.48 -17.58 9.55
CA TYR A 113 -12.59 -17.63 10.70
C TYR A 113 -11.66 -18.85 10.66
N LEU A 114 -12.11 -20.00 10.13
CA LEU A 114 -11.36 -21.25 10.10
C LEU A 114 -10.47 -21.40 8.84
N VAL A 115 -10.72 -20.63 7.78
CA VAL A 115 -10.03 -20.75 6.48
C VAL A 115 -8.80 -19.87 6.40
N GLU A 116 -7.69 -20.41 5.88
CA GLU A 116 -6.47 -19.69 5.53
C GLU A 116 -6.60 -19.06 4.12
N ASP A 117 -7.48 -18.07 3.96
CA ASP A 117 -7.68 -17.39 2.67
C ASP A 117 -6.90 -16.07 2.60
N THR A 118 -6.88 -15.32 3.69
CA THR A 118 -6.18 -14.03 3.78
C THR A 118 -5.34 -13.96 5.04
N PRO A 119 -4.17 -13.30 4.98
CA PRO A 119 -3.41 -12.98 6.18
C PRO A 119 -4.27 -12.18 7.17
N LEU A 120 -4.31 -12.62 8.42
CA LEU A 120 -5.05 -11.93 9.48
C LEU A 120 -4.58 -10.47 9.67
N LEU A 121 -3.28 -10.24 9.45
CA LEU A 121 -2.63 -8.93 9.61
C LEU A 121 -1.66 -8.69 8.45
N GLU A 122 -2.02 -7.76 7.59
CA GLU A 122 -1.11 -7.18 6.60
C GLU A 122 -0.86 -5.71 6.95
N PHE A 123 0.38 -5.38 7.28
CA PHE A 123 0.79 -3.99 7.46
C PHE A 123 1.45 -3.48 6.18
N ASN A 124 1.06 -2.28 5.78
CA ASN A 124 1.75 -1.59 4.69
C ASN A 124 3.13 -1.09 5.18
N ASP A 125 4.21 -1.62 4.62
CA ASP A 125 5.57 -1.25 4.97
C ASP A 125 6.13 -0.04 4.19
N SER A 126 5.33 0.56 3.31
CA SER A 126 5.77 1.68 2.47
C SER A 126 6.18 2.89 3.31
N LYS A 127 5.40 3.23 4.33
CA LYS A 127 5.71 4.34 5.25
C LYS A 127 6.95 4.03 6.10
N GLU A 128 7.10 2.78 6.57
CA GLU A 128 8.29 2.30 7.25
C GLU A 128 9.52 2.44 6.36
N LYS A 129 9.46 1.96 5.11
CA LYS A 129 10.54 2.08 4.14
C LYS A 129 10.89 3.53 3.86
N MET A 130 9.88 4.37 3.63
CA MET A 130 10.08 5.80 3.42
C MET A 130 10.73 6.45 4.63
N PHE A 131 10.29 6.11 5.85
CA PHE A 131 10.87 6.61 7.08
C PHE A 131 12.30 6.09 7.28
N LEU A 132 12.61 4.82 7.01
CA LEU A 132 13.93 4.23 7.20
C LEU A 132 14.95 4.64 6.14
N TYR A 133 14.54 4.86 4.89
CA TYR A 133 15.47 5.14 3.78
C TYR A 133 15.66 6.62 3.48
N SER A 134 14.83 7.51 4.00
CA SER A 134 15.04 8.94 3.82
C SER A 134 16.03 9.49 4.85
N GLN A 135 17.33 9.25 4.64
CA GLN A 135 18.41 9.69 5.55
C GLN A 135 18.34 11.19 5.90
N ASN A 136 17.87 12.02 4.99
CA ASN A 136 17.70 13.45 5.22
C ASN A 136 16.54 13.79 6.18
N SER A 137 15.52 12.95 6.26
CA SER A 137 14.37 13.18 7.15
C SER A 137 14.73 12.94 8.61
N TRP A 138 15.63 11.98 8.90
CA TRP A 138 16.09 11.66 10.25
C TRP A 138 17.04 12.68 10.83
N ALA A 139 18.03 13.09 10.02
CA ALA A 139 19.03 14.08 10.44
C ALA A 139 18.38 15.42 10.82
N ASN A 140 17.18 15.66 10.31
CA ASN A 140 16.41 16.86 10.55
C ASN A 140 15.43 16.76 11.74
N LEU A 141 15.12 15.55 12.22
CA LEU A 141 14.32 15.35 13.43
C LEU A 141 15.20 15.52 14.67
N ASP A 142 15.23 16.70 15.24
CA ASP A 142 16.08 17.04 16.42
C ASP A 142 15.69 16.24 17.68
N ASN A 143 14.66 15.39 17.62
CA ASN A 143 14.18 14.60 18.75
C ASN A 143 14.57 13.12 18.59
N VAL A 144 15.72 12.77 19.16
CA VAL A 144 16.26 11.40 19.15
C VAL A 144 15.30 10.40 19.81
N SER A 145 14.57 10.82 20.86
CA SER A 145 13.62 9.95 21.56
C SER A 145 12.45 9.57 20.66
N PHE A 146 11.90 10.52 19.90
CA PHE A 146 10.87 10.24 18.90
C PHE A 146 11.36 9.25 17.84
N VAL A 147 12.54 9.48 17.29
CA VAL A 147 13.15 8.59 16.28
C VAL A 147 13.30 7.17 16.82
N ASN A 148 13.83 7.01 18.05
CA ASN A 148 14.01 5.72 18.69
C ASN A 148 12.66 5.02 18.95
N ASN A 149 11.64 5.77 19.35
CA ASN A 149 10.30 5.22 19.55
C ASN A 149 9.71 4.66 18.27
N VAL A 150 9.79 5.41 17.17
CA VAL A 150 9.29 4.95 15.86
C VAL A 150 10.07 3.74 15.35
N GLN A 151 11.39 3.69 15.54
CA GLN A 151 12.20 2.50 15.20
C GLN A 151 11.82 1.28 16.05
N SER A 152 11.58 1.49 17.34
CA SER A 152 11.15 0.44 18.27
C SER A 152 9.79 -0.12 17.85
N PHE A 153 8.86 0.76 17.48
CA PHE A 153 7.57 0.37 16.93
C PHE A 153 7.70 -0.50 15.67
N TYR A 154 8.45 -0.06 14.66
CA TYR A 154 8.63 -0.85 13.44
C TYR A 154 9.30 -2.20 13.71
N SER A 155 10.22 -2.25 14.65
CA SER A 155 10.85 -3.50 15.07
C SER A 155 9.85 -4.42 15.80
N SER A 156 8.94 -3.86 16.61
CA SER A 156 7.85 -4.58 17.30
C SER A 156 6.83 -5.11 16.29
N ARG A 157 6.46 -4.29 15.30
CA ARG A 157 5.52 -4.67 14.22
C ARG A 157 6.04 -5.83 13.39
N ARG A 158 7.31 -5.80 12.95
CA ARG A 158 7.93 -6.91 12.21
C ARG A 158 7.99 -8.20 13.02
N ARG A 159 8.36 -8.12 14.30
CA ARG A 159 8.37 -9.29 15.19
C ARG A 159 6.97 -9.86 15.41
N LEU A 160 5.94 -9.01 15.47
CA LEU A 160 4.55 -9.45 15.55
C LEU A 160 4.15 -10.23 14.29
N GLN A 161 4.44 -9.68 13.10
CA GLN A 161 4.15 -10.36 11.82
C GLN A 161 4.86 -11.71 11.72
N GLU A 162 6.14 -11.77 12.06
CA GLU A 162 6.93 -13.00 12.07
C GLU A 162 6.36 -14.03 13.06
N TYR A 163 5.99 -13.59 14.27
CA TYR A 163 5.37 -14.46 15.27
C TYR A 163 4.04 -15.05 14.78
N ILE A 164 3.17 -14.23 14.19
CA ILE A 164 1.90 -14.69 13.63
C ILE A 164 2.14 -15.69 12.49
N ALA A 165 3.08 -15.41 11.60
CA ALA A 165 3.37 -16.26 10.45
C ALA A 165 4.00 -17.61 10.83
N THR A 166 4.70 -17.71 11.97
CA THR A 166 5.47 -18.90 12.34
C THR A 166 4.86 -19.71 13.50
N SER A 167 3.97 -19.12 14.28
CA SER A 167 3.40 -19.77 15.46
C SER A 167 2.18 -20.62 15.11
N ALA A 168 2.19 -21.87 15.56
CA ALA A 168 1.06 -22.79 15.43
C ALA A 168 -0.24 -22.25 16.05
N LEU A 169 -0.15 -21.30 17.00
CA LEU A 169 -1.30 -20.64 17.60
C LEU A 169 -2.16 -19.88 16.58
N TRP A 170 -1.56 -19.44 15.48
CA TRP A 170 -2.18 -18.63 14.43
C TRP A 170 -2.48 -19.44 13.16
N THR A 171 -2.06 -20.71 13.10
CA THR A 171 -2.32 -21.58 11.94
C THR A 171 -3.81 -21.95 11.93
N LYS A 172 -4.50 -21.52 10.87
CA LYS A 172 -5.93 -21.79 10.71
C LYS A 172 -6.16 -23.26 10.32
N PRO A 173 -7.28 -23.88 10.81
CA PRO A 173 -7.55 -25.31 10.64
C PRO A 173 -7.88 -25.76 9.21
N ILE A 174 -8.33 -24.86 8.36
CA ILE A 174 -8.61 -25.14 6.96
C ILE A 174 -7.54 -24.44 6.11
N SER A 175 -6.59 -25.21 5.61
CA SER A 175 -5.53 -24.67 4.75
C SER A 175 -6.07 -24.20 3.40
N ALA A 176 -5.33 -23.32 2.72
CA ALA A 176 -5.67 -22.85 1.37
C ALA A 176 -5.86 -24.02 0.38
N GLN A 177 -5.04 -25.09 0.51
CA GLN A 177 -5.18 -26.28 -0.33
C GLN A 177 -6.49 -27.02 -0.02
N GLU A 178 -6.86 -27.17 1.24
CA GLU A 178 -8.10 -27.83 1.63
C GLU A 178 -9.32 -26.99 1.24
N TYR A 179 -9.27 -25.69 1.43
CA TYR A 179 -10.29 -24.76 0.93
C TYR A 179 -10.55 -24.93 -0.56
N HIS A 180 -9.48 -25.02 -1.33
CA HIS A 180 -9.58 -25.26 -2.77
C HIS A 180 -10.24 -26.62 -3.10
N GLN A 181 -9.96 -27.68 -2.34
CA GLN A 181 -10.60 -28.98 -2.50
C GLN A 181 -12.08 -28.95 -2.14
N ILE A 182 -12.46 -28.28 -1.05
CA ILE A 182 -13.85 -28.06 -0.63
C ILE A 182 -14.63 -27.33 -1.73
N SER A 183 -14.05 -26.28 -2.29
CA SER A 183 -14.64 -25.51 -3.40
C SER A 183 -14.81 -26.34 -4.67
N LEU A 184 -13.87 -27.23 -5.01
CA LEU A 184 -13.95 -28.09 -6.18
C LEU A 184 -14.96 -29.22 -6.08
N ASN A 185 -15.21 -29.71 -4.85
CA ASN A 185 -16.10 -30.84 -4.59
C ASN A 185 -17.57 -30.41 -4.39
N SER A 186 -17.86 -29.11 -4.45
CA SER A 186 -19.23 -28.58 -4.28
C SER A 186 -20.06 -28.93 -5.53
N PRO A 187 -21.20 -29.61 -5.39
CA PRO A 187 -22.01 -30.04 -6.50
C PRO A 187 -22.77 -28.89 -7.15
N GLY A 188 -22.52 -28.64 -8.42
CA GLY A 188 -23.42 -27.97 -9.36
C GLY A 188 -23.30 -26.45 -9.48
N ASP A 189 -23.44 -25.66 -8.43
CA ASP A 189 -23.52 -24.18 -8.48
C ASP A 189 -22.36 -23.44 -7.80
N ASN A 190 -21.23 -24.09 -7.56
CA ASN A 190 -20.07 -23.55 -6.81
C ASN A 190 -20.41 -23.04 -5.40
N THR A 191 -21.54 -23.45 -4.82
CA THR A 191 -21.89 -23.11 -3.44
C THR A 191 -21.33 -24.18 -2.51
N ILE A 192 -20.43 -23.78 -1.62
CA ILE A 192 -19.91 -24.66 -0.56
C ILE A 192 -21.06 -25.05 0.37
N ASP A 193 -21.22 -26.35 0.63
CA ASP A 193 -22.13 -26.85 1.66
C ASP A 193 -21.54 -26.58 3.05
N LEU A 194 -21.70 -25.33 3.51
CA LEU A 194 -21.17 -24.86 4.79
C LEU A 194 -21.61 -25.70 5.98
N PRO A 195 -22.90 -26.11 6.13
CA PRO A 195 -23.33 -26.97 7.22
C PRO A 195 -22.54 -28.26 7.31
N THR A 196 -22.36 -28.98 6.20
CA THR A 196 -21.62 -30.25 6.19
C THR A 196 -20.14 -30.05 6.51
N VAL A 197 -19.49 -29.05 5.92
CA VAL A 197 -18.07 -28.74 6.17
C VAL A 197 -17.86 -28.34 7.63
N LEU A 198 -18.68 -27.45 8.17
CA LEU A 198 -18.57 -26.99 9.55
C LEU A 198 -18.87 -28.08 10.55
N ARG A 199 -19.87 -28.96 10.28
CA ARG A 199 -20.19 -30.12 11.14
C ARG A 199 -18.97 -31.04 11.28
N GLN A 200 -18.24 -31.29 10.19
CA GLN A 200 -17.02 -32.09 10.20
C GLN A 200 -15.89 -31.39 10.93
N LYS A 201 -15.61 -30.13 10.57
CA LYS A 201 -14.46 -29.37 11.09
C LYS A 201 -14.58 -29.03 12.57
N LEU A 202 -15.75 -28.64 13.06
CA LEU A 202 -15.95 -28.29 14.46
C LEU A 202 -15.87 -29.51 15.41
N GLN A 203 -15.93 -30.76 14.89
CA GLN A 203 -15.67 -31.96 15.64
C GLN A 203 -14.19 -32.36 15.69
N ASP A 204 -13.35 -31.77 14.81
CA ASP A 204 -11.94 -32.03 14.77
C ASP A 204 -11.17 -31.39 15.93
N LYS A 205 -10.23 -32.14 16.52
CA LYS A 205 -9.45 -31.70 17.69
C LYS A 205 -8.57 -30.47 17.39
N GLU A 206 -7.99 -30.39 16.20
CA GLU A 206 -7.15 -29.26 15.81
C GLU A 206 -8.00 -27.98 15.71
N THR A 207 -9.19 -28.09 15.11
CA THR A 207 -10.15 -27.00 15.02
C THR A 207 -10.62 -26.53 16.39
N GLN A 208 -10.96 -27.49 17.29
CA GLN A 208 -11.34 -27.15 18.66
C GLN A 208 -10.19 -26.49 19.42
N TYR A 209 -8.98 -26.99 19.25
CA TYR A 209 -7.78 -26.34 19.81
C TYR A 209 -7.65 -24.89 19.32
N TYR A 210 -7.73 -24.67 18.01
CA TYR A 210 -7.66 -23.34 17.42
C TYR A 210 -8.74 -22.40 17.99
N ILE A 211 -9.98 -22.87 18.12
CA ILE A 211 -11.09 -22.08 18.69
C ILE A 211 -10.84 -21.74 20.17
N ASN A 212 -10.37 -22.71 20.96
CA ASN A 212 -10.15 -22.53 22.39
C ASN A 212 -9.05 -21.49 22.70
N TRP A 213 -8.11 -21.26 21.78
CA TRP A 213 -7.05 -20.25 21.92
C TRP A 213 -7.44 -18.85 21.41
N SER A 214 -8.70 -18.61 21.08
CA SER A 214 -9.15 -17.30 20.58
C SER A 214 -8.99 -16.19 21.62
N ALA A 215 -9.29 -16.48 22.88
CA ALA A 215 -9.16 -15.50 23.97
C ALA A 215 -7.70 -15.05 24.17
N GLU A 216 -6.76 -15.99 24.10
CA GLU A 216 -5.32 -15.71 24.20
C GLU A 216 -4.82 -14.88 23.02
N ARG A 217 -5.31 -15.18 21.80
CA ARG A 217 -4.97 -14.36 20.62
C ARG A 217 -5.50 -12.93 20.76
N ILE A 218 -6.73 -12.77 21.20
CA ILE A 218 -7.34 -11.46 21.46
C ILE A 218 -6.54 -10.71 22.54
N HIS A 219 -6.21 -11.38 23.64
CA HIS A 219 -5.42 -10.78 24.72
C HIS A 219 -4.04 -10.33 24.24
N PHE A 220 -3.34 -11.18 23.50
CA PHE A 220 -2.04 -10.87 22.93
C PHE A 220 -2.08 -9.65 22.00
N LEU A 221 -3.08 -9.52 21.13
CA LEU A 221 -3.23 -8.35 20.26
C LEU A 221 -3.62 -7.10 21.07
N SER A 222 -4.45 -7.24 22.11
CA SER A 222 -4.83 -6.14 22.99
C SER A 222 -3.64 -5.58 23.77
N ASP A 223 -2.73 -6.44 24.21
CA ASP A 223 -1.48 -6.01 24.84
C ASP A 223 -0.62 -5.20 23.86
N LYS A 224 -0.56 -5.63 22.58
CA LYS A 224 0.16 -4.87 21.54
C LYS A 224 -0.48 -3.53 21.24
N ILE A 225 -1.81 -3.44 21.20
CA ILE A 225 -2.53 -2.18 21.08
C ILE A 225 -2.14 -1.24 22.23
N SER A 226 -2.16 -1.75 23.46
CA SER A 226 -1.81 -0.95 24.65
C SER A 226 -0.37 -0.46 24.60
N GLU A 227 0.58 -1.32 24.22
CA GLU A 227 2.00 -0.97 24.04
C GLU A 227 2.18 0.13 23.00
N TRP A 228 1.57 -0.03 21.82
CA TRP A 228 1.73 0.90 20.71
C TRP A 228 0.98 2.23 20.93
N SER A 229 -0.18 2.19 21.57
CA SER A 229 -0.93 3.40 21.94
C SER A 229 -0.13 4.27 22.92
N LEU A 230 0.43 3.66 23.97
CA LEU A 230 1.29 4.39 24.93
C LEU A 230 2.51 5.02 24.24
N LEU A 231 3.15 4.26 23.34
CA LEU A 231 4.29 4.76 22.58
C LEU A 231 3.89 5.93 21.68
N ASN A 232 2.72 5.85 21.05
CA ASN A 232 2.26 6.89 20.14
C ASN A 232 1.82 8.16 20.87
N ASP A 233 1.22 8.04 22.04
CA ASP A 233 0.92 9.18 22.91
C ASP A 233 2.20 9.89 23.35
N GLN A 234 3.25 9.14 23.70
CA GLN A 234 4.58 9.71 23.95
C GLN A 234 5.14 10.45 22.73
N ASN A 235 4.97 9.89 21.53
CA ASN A 235 5.41 10.52 20.29
C ASN A 235 4.66 11.83 20.02
N LYS A 236 3.34 11.85 20.20
CA LYS A 236 2.52 13.06 20.08
C LYS A 236 3.02 14.16 21.06
N PHE A 237 3.27 13.77 22.30
CA PHE A 237 3.82 14.67 23.31
C PHE A 237 5.21 15.20 22.95
N LEU A 238 6.15 14.33 22.55
CA LEU A 238 7.53 14.70 22.20
C LEU A 238 7.61 15.67 21.02
N MET A 239 6.69 15.55 20.07
CA MET A 239 6.64 16.37 18.86
C MET A 239 5.67 17.54 18.95
N ASN A 240 4.96 17.67 20.08
CA ASN A 240 3.90 18.66 20.28
C ASN A 240 2.88 18.66 19.15
N ILE A 241 2.35 17.46 18.83
CA ILE A 241 1.36 17.20 17.78
C ILE A 241 0.07 16.76 18.47
N SER A 242 -1.02 17.48 18.21
CA SER A 242 -2.36 17.13 18.68
C SER A 242 -3.11 16.27 17.66
N ASP A 243 -4.21 15.63 18.09
CA ASP A 243 -5.10 14.90 17.18
C ASP A 243 -5.76 15.83 16.16
N GLU A 244 -5.97 17.10 16.50
CA GLU A 244 -6.48 18.13 15.58
C GLU A 244 -5.45 18.47 14.49
N ASP A 245 -4.16 18.53 14.85
CA ASP A 245 -3.06 18.68 13.88
C ASP A 245 -3.02 17.50 12.89
N LEU A 246 -3.17 16.28 13.41
CA LEU A 246 -3.20 15.06 12.59
C LEU A 246 -4.42 15.04 11.66
N ALA A 247 -5.60 15.37 12.17
CA ALA A 247 -6.82 15.45 11.35
C ALA A 247 -6.68 16.50 10.24
N THR A 248 -6.09 17.67 10.58
CA THR A 248 -5.83 18.74 9.60
C THR A 248 -4.82 18.28 8.54
N PHE A 249 -3.75 17.58 8.97
CA PHE A 249 -2.74 17.03 8.05
C PHE A 249 -3.32 16.00 7.10
N VAL A 250 -4.14 15.07 7.59
CA VAL A 250 -4.85 14.09 6.75
C VAL A 250 -5.76 14.80 5.75
N ALA A 251 -6.59 15.75 6.21
CA ALA A 251 -7.47 16.51 5.31
C ALA A 251 -6.70 17.31 4.24
N GLN A 252 -5.52 17.85 4.59
CA GLN A 252 -4.65 18.52 3.63
C GLN A 252 -4.00 17.54 2.66
N THR A 253 -3.57 16.37 3.13
CA THR A 253 -2.97 15.33 2.28
C THR A 253 -4.02 14.77 1.33
N ASP A 254 -5.22 14.50 1.81
CA ASP A 254 -6.34 14.06 0.97
C ASP A 254 -6.78 15.14 -0.04
N SER A 255 -6.66 16.43 0.33
CA SER A 255 -6.93 17.54 -0.59
C SER A 255 -5.80 17.82 -1.58
N HIS A 256 -4.58 17.35 -1.29
CA HIS A 256 -3.41 17.42 -2.15
C HIS A 256 -3.15 16.11 -2.93
N GLU A 257 -3.93 15.05 -2.69
CA GLU A 257 -4.04 13.97 -3.66
C GLU A 257 -4.65 14.60 -4.92
N HIS A 258 -3.76 14.99 -5.80
CA HIS A 258 -4.10 15.61 -7.06
C HIS A 258 -4.97 14.60 -7.83
N THR A 259 -6.27 14.89 -7.93
CA THR A 259 -7.13 14.11 -8.82
C THR A 259 -6.52 14.16 -10.21
N PRO A 260 -5.89 13.08 -10.69
CA PRO A 260 -5.17 13.13 -11.94
C PRO A 260 -6.12 13.51 -13.05
N SER A 261 -5.78 14.53 -13.82
CA SER A 261 -6.51 14.82 -15.04
C SER A 261 -6.43 13.61 -15.97
N GLY A 262 -7.46 13.39 -16.80
CA GLY A 262 -7.42 12.27 -17.76
C GLY A 262 -6.19 12.25 -18.65
N ARG A 263 -5.44 13.36 -18.77
CA ARG A 263 -4.19 13.45 -19.53
C ARG A 263 -2.99 12.90 -18.75
N GLU A 264 -2.97 13.05 -17.43
CA GLU A 264 -1.85 12.64 -16.58
C GLU A 264 -1.77 11.13 -16.44
N ILE A 265 -2.90 10.42 -16.46
CA ILE A 265 -2.92 8.96 -16.37
C ILE A 265 -2.68 8.26 -17.71
N VAL A 266 -2.81 8.97 -18.84
CA VAL A 266 -2.51 8.38 -20.15
C VAL A 266 -1.07 7.91 -20.19
N GLY A 267 -0.88 6.64 -20.52
CA GLY A 267 0.45 6.02 -20.59
C GLY A 267 0.42 4.53 -20.30
N LEU A 268 1.61 3.97 -20.28
CA LEU A 268 1.86 2.56 -19.99
C LEU A 268 2.32 2.42 -18.54
N TRP A 269 1.60 1.62 -17.76
CA TRP A 269 1.84 1.41 -16.35
C TRP A 269 2.10 -0.07 -16.06
N GLU A 270 3.12 -0.36 -15.26
CA GLU A 270 3.53 -1.74 -14.93
C GLU A 270 3.60 -1.94 -13.42
N LYS A 271 3.05 -3.07 -12.98
CA LYS A 271 3.19 -3.58 -11.61
C LYS A 271 3.81 -4.96 -11.67
N LYS A 272 4.81 -5.21 -10.83
CA LYS A 272 5.45 -6.52 -10.67
C LYS A 272 5.27 -7.02 -9.24
N THR A 273 4.75 -8.21 -9.13
CA THR A 273 4.67 -8.98 -7.88
C THR A 273 5.33 -10.33 -8.09
N TYR A 274 5.48 -11.12 -7.01
CA TYR A 274 6.10 -12.43 -7.15
C TYR A 274 5.31 -13.32 -8.12
N GLY A 275 5.97 -13.71 -9.24
CA GLY A 275 5.37 -14.57 -10.27
C GLY A 275 4.30 -13.92 -11.15
N GLN A 276 4.05 -12.61 -11.03
CA GLN A 276 3.04 -11.92 -11.81
C GLN A 276 3.52 -10.53 -12.27
N THR A 277 3.27 -10.21 -13.53
CA THR A 277 3.45 -8.87 -14.09
C THR A 277 2.13 -8.39 -14.68
N GLU A 278 1.66 -7.26 -14.22
CA GLU A 278 0.49 -6.58 -14.76
C GLU A 278 0.93 -5.32 -15.51
N THR A 279 0.37 -5.13 -16.68
CA THR A 279 0.61 -3.95 -17.51
C THR A 279 -0.73 -3.38 -17.93
N ILE A 280 -0.94 -2.10 -17.68
CA ILE A 280 -2.12 -1.37 -18.15
C ILE A 280 -1.67 -0.19 -19.00
N GLU A 281 -2.19 -0.10 -20.20
CA GLU A 281 -2.02 1.03 -21.11
C GLU A 281 -3.33 1.82 -21.17
N LEU A 282 -3.29 3.05 -20.71
CA LEU A 282 -4.41 3.98 -20.77
C LEU A 282 -4.18 4.94 -21.94
N LEU A 283 -5.03 4.89 -22.94
CA LEU A 283 -4.89 5.64 -24.17
C LEU A 283 -5.73 6.94 -24.15
N SER A 284 -5.27 7.97 -24.83
CA SER A 284 -5.93 9.29 -24.87
C SER A 284 -7.33 9.29 -25.51
N ASN A 285 -7.66 8.24 -26.23
CA ASN A 285 -9.01 8.03 -26.79
C ASN A 285 -9.98 7.37 -25.81
N HIS A 286 -9.64 7.32 -24.52
CA HIS A 286 -10.41 6.68 -23.46
C HIS A 286 -10.60 5.15 -23.62
N THR A 287 -9.66 4.50 -24.29
CA THR A 287 -9.58 3.03 -24.30
C THR A 287 -8.40 2.56 -23.47
N PHE A 288 -8.47 1.34 -22.95
CA PHE A 288 -7.36 0.70 -22.24
C PHE A 288 -7.03 -0.66 -22.81
N ASN A 289 -5.78 -1.05 -22.66
CA ASN A 289 -5.29 -2.41 -22.85
C ASN A 289 -4.70 -2.90 -21.52
N TYR A 290 -5.12 -4.07 -21.07
CA TYR A 290 -4.62 -4.70 -19.87
C TYR A 290 -4.00 -6.04 -20.21
N ILE A 291 -2.78 -6.28 -19.74
CA ILE A 291 -2.03 -7.52 -19.95
C ILE A 291 -1.55 -8.00 -18.59
N MET A 292 -1.90 -9.23 -18.23
CA MET A 292 -1.40 -9.90 -17.03
C MET A 292 -0.63 -11.15 -17.46
N VAL A 293 0.61 -11.25 -17.06
CA VAL A 293 1.46 -12.42 -17.24
C VAL A 293 1.72 -13.06 -15.89
N ARG A 294 1.39 -14.34 -15.74
CA ARG A 294 1.57 -15.09 -14.49
C ARG A 294 2.45 -16.30 -14.72
N GLU A 295 3.31 -16.60 -13.74
CA GLU A 295 4.13 -17.81 -13.73
C GLU A 295 3.56 -18.82 -12.72
N PHE A 296 3.43 -20.07 -13.17
CA PHE A 296 2.93 -21.17 -12.34
C PHE A 296 3.88 -22.36 -12.34
N SER A 297 3.97 -23.02 -11.19
CA SER A 297 4.56 -24.34 -11.04
C SER A 297 3.51 -25.30 -10.51
N GLN A 298 3.57 -26.57 -10.94
CA GLN A 298 2.64 -27.61 -10.51
C GLN A 298 3.42 -28.89 -10.23
N PRO A 299 2.98 -29.72 -9.28
CA PRO A 299 3.63 -31.01 -9.00
C PRO A 299 3.65 -32.01 -10.19
N LEU A 300 2.78 -31.79 -11.18
CA LEU A 300 2.63 -32.66 -12.34
C LEU A 300 3.78 -32.58 -13.35
N PHE A 301 4.64 -31.55 -13.26
CA PHE A 301 5.75 -31.32 -14.18
C PHE A 301 6.89 -30.53 -13.52
N VAL A 302 8.07 -30.60 -14.15
CA VAL A 302 9.24 -29.82 -13.72
C VAL A 302 9.32 -28.53 -14.52
N GLY A 303 9.58 -27.41 -13.85
CA GLY A 303 9.67 -26.09 -14.44
C GLY A 303 8.44 -25.24 -14.19
N LYS A 304 8.35 -24.11 -14.91
CA LYS A 304 7.25 -23.16 -14.81
C LYS A 304 6.61 -22.95 -16.18
N TYR A 305 5.30 -22.82 -16.20
CA TYR A 305 4.62 -22.30 -17.39
C TYR A 305 4.12 -20.87 -17.11
N THR A 306 3.88 -20.15 -18.19
CA THR A 306 3.29 -18.82 -18.11
C THR A 306 1.91 -18.82 -18.74
N ASP A 307 0.96 -18.11 -18.13
CA ASP A 307 -0.24 -17.70 -18.83
C ASP A 307 -0.25 -16.18 -19.06
N THR A 308 -0.95 -15.75 -20.08
CA THR A 308 -1.09 -14.35 -20.45
C THR A 308 -2.56 -14.06 -20.69
N ILE A 309 -3.10 -13.16 -19.87
CA ILE A 309 -4.45 -12.62 -20.02
C ILE A 309 -4.35 -11.26 -20.68
N ASN A 310 -5.11 -11.06 -21.75
CA ASN A 310 -5.26 -9.79 -22.42
C ASN A 310 -6.72 -9.38 -22.40
N ILE A 311 -6.99 -8.12 -22.05
CA ILE A 311 -8.32 -7.55 -22.09
C ILE A 311 -8.23 -6.08 -22.50
N SER A 312 -9.19 -5.59 -23.25
CA SER A 312 -9.30 -4.18 -23.58
C SER A 312 -10.71 -3.67 -23.31
N GLY A 313 -10.85 -2.35 -23.28
CA GLY A 313 -12.13 -1.73 -22.98
C GLY A 313 -12.06 -0.22 -22.99
N LYS A 314 -13.02 0.40 -22.32
CA LYS A 314 -13.10 1.84 -22.17
C LYS A 314 -12.77 2.23 -20.72
N TRP A 315 -12.22 3.43 -20.55
CA TRP A 315 -12.00 4.02 -19.25
C TRP A 315 -12.50 5.46 -19.19
N SER A 316 -12.89 5.90 -17.99
CA SER A 316 -13.18 7.29 -17.66
C SER A 316 -12.67 7.59 -16.24
N ILE A 317 -12.49 8.86 -15.94
CA ILE A 317 -12.28 9.34 -14.56
C ILE A 317 -13.50 10.13 -14.15
N GLU A 318 -14.02 9.80 -12.98
CA GLU A 318 -15.05 10.56 -12.30
C GLU A 318 -14.59 10.78 -10.86
N HIS A 319 -14.42 12.04 -10.47
CA HIS A 319 -13.79 12.40 -9.20
C HIS A 319 -12.39 11.78 -9.11
N ASP A 320 -12.08 11.03 -8.06
CA ASP A 320 -10.77 10.40 -7.83
C ASP A 320 -10.72 8.94 -8.27
N SER A 321 -11.71 8.50 -9.03
CA SER A 321 -11.88 7.10 -9.37
C SER A 321 -11.77 6.85 -10.87
N LEU A 322 -10.96 5.85 -11.21
CA LEU A 322 -10.85 5.29 -12.55
C LEU A 322 -11.95 4.24 -12.75
N TYR A 323 -12.83 4.50 -13.66
CA TYR A 323 -13.87 3.57 -14.13
C TYR A 323 -13.35 2.83 -15.34
N ARG A 324 -13.48 1.50 -15.34
CA ARG A 324 -13.07 0.66 -16.46
C ARG A 324 -14.22 -0.25 -16.84
N GLN A 325 -14.58 -0.20 -18.10
CA GLN A 325 -15.55 -1.09 -18.70
C GLN A 325 -14.85 -1.99 -19.70
N ALA A 326 -14.61 -3.24 -19.32
CA ALA A 326 -13.98 -4.22 -20.21
C ALA A 326 -14.93 -4.63 -21.33
N ASP A 327 -14.38 -4.81 -22.54
CA ASP A 327 -15.09 -5.48 -23.62
C ASP A 327 -14.90 -7.00 -23.43
N SER A 328 -15.95 -7.68 -23.02
CA SER A 328 -15.94 -9.13 -22.80
C SER A 328 -15.51 -9.95 -24.04
N LYS A 329 -15.65 -9.39 -25.24
CA LYS A 329 -15.21 -10.03 -26.49
C LYS A 329 -13.71 -9.88 -26.72
N SER A 330 -13.07 -8.93 -26.06
CA SER A 330 -11.62 -8.71 -26.16
C SER A 330 -10.80 -9.67 -25.30
N PHE A 331 -11.44 -10.33 -24.32
CA PHE A 331 -10.75 -11.25 -23.41
C PHE A 331 -10.06 -12.38 -24.18
N ARG A 332 -8.77 -12.54 -23.95
CA ARG A 332 -7.94 -13.63 -24.45
C ARG A 332 -7.06 -14.14 -23.32
N CYS A 333 -7.05 -15.44 -23.14
CA CYS A 333 -6.11 -16.10 -22.24
C CYS A 333 -5.33 -17.14 -23.06
N THR A 334 -4.02 -17.02 -23.03
CA THR A 334 -3.09 -17.95 -23.69
C THR A 334 -2.09 -18.47 -22.67
N TYR A 335 -1.54 -19.64 -22.89
CA TYR A 335 -0.49 -20.18 -22.05
C TYR A 335 0.70 -20.67 -22.87
N ASP A 336 1.89 -20.56 -22.27
CA ASP A 336 3.13 -21.06 -22.80
C ASP A 336 3.72 -22.10 -21.85
N ARG A 337 3.81 -23.34 -22.33
CA ARG A 337 4.38 -24.49 -21.63
C ARG A 337 5.77 -24.90 -22.14
N SER A 338 6.41 -24.10 -22.94
CA SER A 338 7.72 -24.39 -23.52
C SER A 338 8.83 -24.63 -22.50
N LYS A 339 8.66 -24.07 -21.28
CA LYS A 339 9.63 -24.16 -20.19
C LYS A 339 9.35 -25.28 -19.17
N ILE A 340 8.38 -26.15 -19.44
CA ILE A 340 8.14 -27.32 -18.59
C ILE A 340 8.71 -28.59 -19.20
N SER A 341 9.19 -29.47 -18.32
CA SER A 341 9.59 -30.85 -18.68
C SER A 341 8.60 -31.82 -18.06
N VAL A 342 8.04 -32.70 -18.89
CA VAL A 342 7.01 -33.65 -18.50
C VAL A 342 7.55 -35.07 -18.64
N ARG A 343 7.44 -35.87 -17.60
CA ARG A 343 7.74 -37.34 -17.69
C ARG A 343 6.74 -37.99 -18.62
N GLU A 344 7.19 -39.02 -19.34
CA GLU A 344 6.40 -39.68 -20.38
C GLU A 344 5.10 -40.30 -19.80
N ASP A 345 5.19 -40.90 -18.62
CA ASP A 345 4.05 -41.47 -17.87
C ASP A 345 3.04 -40.44 -17.34
N MET A 346 3.41 -39.17 -17.31
CA MET A 346 2.56 -38.06 -16.82
C MET A 346 1.98 -37.19 -17.95
N ARG A 347 2.33 -37.46 -19.19
CA ARG A 347 1.97 -36.62 -20.36
C ARG A 347 0.47 -36.44 -20.49
N ASP A 348 -0.31 -37.51 -20.39
CA ASP A 348 -1.78 -37.46 -20.49
C ASP A 348 -2.42 -36.67 -19.36
N SER A 349 -1.88 -36.80 -18.14
CA SER A 349 -2.34 -36.04 -16.96
C SER A 349 -2.08 -34.54 -17.11
N VAL A 350 -0.91 -34.17 -17.64
CA VAL A 350 -0.55 -32.77 -17.90
C VAL A 350 -1.42 -32.19 -19.00
N ASP A 351 -1.64 -32.92 -20.08
CA ASP A 351 -2.52 -32.49 -21.18
C ASP A 351 -3.98 -32.37 -20.71
N ALA A 352 -4.45 -33.23 -19.81
CA ALA A 352 -5.76 -33.12 -19.19
C ALA A 352 -5.87 -31.87 -18.29
N TYR A 353 -4.81 -31.58 -17.53
CA TYR A 353 -4.73 -30.37 -16.73
C TYR A 353 -4.91 -29.13 -17.60
N PHE A 354 -4.11 -28.95 -18.67
CA PHE A 354 -4.22 -27.77 -19.52
C PHE A 354 -5.57 -27.70 -20.26
N ARG A 355 -6.10 -28.80 -20.74
CA ARG A 355 -7.44 -28.85 -21.37
C ARG A 355 -8.53 -28.43 -20.42
N ARG A 356 -8.45 -28.80 -19.14
CA ARG A 356 -9.44 -28.40 -18.11
C ARG A 356 -9.35 -26.93 -17.79
N TRP A 357 -8.16 -26.44 -17.41
CA TRP A 357 -7.99 -25.06 -16.90
C TRP A 357 -8.10 -23.98 -17.98
N TYR A 358 -7.85 -24.32 -19.23
CA TYR A 358 -7.98 -23.40 -20.36
C TYR A 358 -9.13 -23.78 -21.29
N SER A 359 -10.13 -24.48 -20.76
CA SER A 359 -11.36 -24.75 -21.48
C SER A 359 -12.15 -23.48 -21.76
N PRO A 360 -12.91 -23.39 -22.85
CA PRO A 360 -13.74 -22.23 -23.17
C PRO A 360 -14.69 -21.85 -22.02
N GLU A 361 -15.25 -22.83 -21.30
CA GLU A 361 -16.20 -22.64 -20.21
C GLU A 361 -15.52 -21.95 -19.02
N ILE A 362 -14.35 -22.44 -18.61
CA ILE A 362 -13.57 -21.85 -17.50
C ILE A 362 -13.09 -20.44 -17.87
N LEU A 363 -12.60 -20.25 -19.09
CA LEU A 363 -12.17 -18.93 -19.57
C LEU A 363 -13.34 -17.94 -19.64
N GLN A 364 -14.53 -18.39 -20.02
CA GLN A 364 -15.73 -17.55 -19.99
C GLN A 364 -16.15 -17.19 -18.56
N TYR A 365 -16.04 -18.14 -17.63
CA TYR A 365 -16.27 -17.90 -16.21
C TYR A 365 -15.31 -16.85 -15.65
N ILE A 366 -13.99 -17.00 -15.87
CA ILE A 366 -12.97 -16.04 -15.46
C ILE A 366 -13.26 -14.65 -16.04
N ASN A 367 -13.61 -14.57 -17.32
CA ASN A 367 -13.94 -13.31 -17.96
C ASN A 367 -15.11 -12.61 -17.27
N ARG A 368 -16.18 -13.33 -16.98
CA ARG A 368 -17.39 -12.75 -16.34
C ARG A 368 -17.12 -12.30 -14.92
N HIS A 369 -16.46 -13.11 -14.10
CA HIS A 369 -16.31 -12.87 -12.67
C HIS A 369 -15.21 -11.84 -12.36
N ASN A 370 -14.09 -11.90 -13.07
CA ASN A 370 -12.95 -11.04 -12.77
C ASN A 370 -12.94 -9.74 -13.59
N TYR A 371 -13.56 -9.74 -14.76
CA TYR A 371 -13.48 -8.60 -15.68
C TYR A 371 -14.82 -8.07 -16.16
N GLY A 372 -15.90 -8.78 -15.93
CA GLY A 372 -17.24 -8.38 -16.40
C GLY A 372 -17.80 -7.13 -15.69
N ASN A 373 -17.39 -6.91 -14.44
CA ASN A 373 -17.80 -5.76 -13.65
C ASN A 373 -16.63 -5.32 -12.77
N ILE A 374 -15.71 -4.56 -13.36
CA ILE A 374 -14.54 -4.04 -12.63
C ILE A 374 -15.00 -2.87 -11.77
N PRO A 375 -14.84 -2.93 -10.43
CA PRO A 375 -15.26 -1.84 -9.55
C PRO A 375 -14.45 -0.58 -9.85
N PRO A 376 -15.01 0.62 -9.57
CA PRO A 376 -14.28 1.87 -9.62
C PRO A 376 -13.06 1.79 -8.69
N THR A 377 -11.95 2.34 -9.15
CA THR A 377 -10.68 2.27 -8.43
C THR A 377 -10.17 3.66 -8.16
N ALA A 378 -10.01 4.04 -6.89
CA ALA A 378 -9.38 5.29 -6.54
C ALA A 378 -7.92 5.29 -7.00
N ILE A 379 -7.50 6.37 -7.63
CA ILE A 379 -6.15 6.52 -8.18
C ILE A 379 -5.51 7.82 -7.71
N ALA A 380 -4.22 7.77 -7.43
CA ALA A 380 -3.38 8.92 -7.18
C ALA A 380 -2.09 8.81 -8.00
N ILE A 381 -1.58 9.92 -8.49
CA ILE A 381 -0.30 9.98 -9.20
C ILE A 381 0.65 10.86 -8.41
N ASP A 382 1.87 10.40 -8.22
CA ASP A 382 2.89 11.19 -7.56
C ASP A 382 3.25 12.47 -8.34
N PRO A 383 3.80 13.49 -7.69
CA PRO A 383 4.14 14.76 -8.36
C PRO A 383 5.14 14.60 -9.52
N SER A 384 5.90 13.50 -9.58
CA SER A 384 6.80 13.20 -10.69
C SER A 384 6.09 12.63 -11.91
N GLY A 385 4.85 12.17 -11.77
CA GLY A 385 4.09 11.48 -12.81
C GLY A 385 4.63 10.09 -13.17
N GLN A 386 5.51 9.53 -12.34
CA GLN A 386 6.20 8.25 -12.60
C GLN A 386 5.58 7.08 -11.84
N ASN A 387 4.88 7.35 -10.73
CA ASN A 387 4.24 6.31 -9.94
C ASN A 387 2.75 6.61 -9.83
N MET A 388 1.95 5.56 -9.96
CA MET A 388 0.51 5.60 -9.78
C MET A 388 0.13 4.65 -8.66
N GLU A 389 -0.58 5.15 -7.68
CA GLU A 389 -1.23 4.38 -6.64
C GLU A 389 -2.65 4.05 -7.04
N TRP A 390 -3.04 2.84 -6.77
CA TRP A 390 -4.31 2.28 -7.18
C TRP A 390 -4.94 1.56 -6.00
N LYS A 391 -6.05 2.09 -5.50
CA LYS A 391 -6.75 1.53 -4.34
C LYS A 391 -8.03 0.83 -4.77
N SER A 392 -8.04 -0.50 -4.70
CA SER A 392 -9.19 -1.34 -5.00
C SER A 392 -9.45 -2.28 -3.83
N ASP A 393 -10.70 -2.35 -3.37
CA ASP A 393 -11.17 -3.25 -2.30
C ASP A 393 -10.30 -3.20 -1.02
N GLY A 394 -9.84 -2.01 -0.65
CA GLY A 394 -8.98 -1.79 0.50
C GLY A 394 -7.49 -2.13 0.28
N MET A 395 -7.13 -2.66 -0.88
CA MET A 395 -5.74 -2.94 -1.23
C MET A 395 -5.13 -1.79 -2.03
N LEU A 396 -3.96 -1.31 -1.59
CA LEU A 396 -3.17 -0.33 -2.31
C LEU A 396 -2.19 -1.05 -3.24
N GLN A 397 -2.22 -0.70 -4.51
CA GLN A 397 -1.36 -1.25 -5.54
C GLN A 397 -0.51 -0.14 -6.16
N HIS A 398 0.77 -0.41 -6.38
CA HIS A 398 1.70 0.57 -6.94
C HIS A 398 2.08 0.19 -8.36
N TYR A 399 1.85 1.09 -9.28
CA TYR A 399 2.24 0.98 -10.68
C TYR A 399 3.34 2.00 -10.99
N LYS A 400 4.28 1.61 -11.83
CA LYS A 400 5.31 2.52 -12.36
C LYS A 400 5.06 2.78 -13.84
N ARG A 401 5.28 4.03 -14.25
CA ARG A 401 5.24 4.39 -15.66
C ARG A 401 6.41 3.73 -16.39
N LYS A 402 6.13 3.19 -17.56
CA LYS A 402 7.12 2.58 -18.44
C LYS A 402 7.61 3.52 -19.51
#